data_893f072868ab639af33fad06cac255f4
#
_entry.id   893f072868ab639af33fad06cac255f4
#
_cell.length_a   1.000
_cell.length_b   1.000
_cell.length_c   1.000
_cell.angle_alpha   90.00
_cell.angle_beta   90.00
_cell.angle_gamma   90.00
#
_symmetry.space_group_name_H-M   'P 1'
#
loop_
_entity.id
_entity.type
_entity.pdbx_description
1 polymer ?
#
loop_
_entity_poly.entity_id
_entity_poly.type
_entity_poly.pdbx_seq_one_letter_code
_entity_poly.pdbx_strand_id
1 'polypeptide(L)'
;MERESNAAVDVTAGADTPGESPERRRAEVGDVDRSMYDFVKPESGYERFADGLSGDVVEEISRKKDEPDWMLQMRLRALETYERMEMPKNWGPAIGGLDMSTISTYVASGAKQAESWDDVPDDIKDTFERLGIPEAERTSLAGVGAQYDSEIVYHNMKDEVAKSGVVYTTVEDAMHSGYEDMIREHFGTLIPMTDHKFAALHYAVWSGGSFVYVPAGVKLDFPLQSYFRLNAAGAGQFEHTLIIVEPGADLHFIEGCSAPKYNVANLHAGAVELFVGKGARLRYSTIENWSKNMYNLNTKRVRVEEDGKVEWVSGSFGSHVSYLYPSSLLVGPRASCEFTGITFAGATQNLDTGCKVTLAAPDTRASVDTKSLSKGGGISTFRSSVVVTKKADRARASVSCSSLMLDDISRSDTIPAMDVRNATASVGHEATIGRISDDTILYLMSRGCSEQEARTMVVNGFADPVSKELPLEYAVEMNNLIKLEMEGAIG
;
A
#
# COMPACT_ATOMS: atom_id res chain seq x y z
N MET A 1 17.74 -53.69 53.00
CA MET A 1 17.48 -53.00 54.25
C MET A 1 17.89 -51.59 53.98
N GLU A 2 17.13 -50.57 53.86
CA GLU A 2 15.75 -50.18 54.16
C GLU A 2 15.30 -49.17 53.09
N ARG A 3 14.02 -49.21 52.75
CA ARG A 3 13.40 -48.26 51.83
C ARG A 3 13.05 -47.01 52.60
N GLU A 4 13.43 -45.84 52.13
CA GLU A 4 12.80 -44.57 52.55
C GLU A 4 11.87 -44.08 51.46
N SER A 5 10.67 -43.78 51.89
CA SER A 5 9.51 -43.38 51.11
C SER A 5 9.58 -41.93 50.70
N ASN A 6 9.44 -41.66 49.42
CA ASN A 6 9.16 -40.31 48.91
C ASN A 6 7.72 -39.93 49.23
N ALA A 7 7.54 -38.91 50.05
CA ALA A 7 6.30 -38.23 50.24
C ALA A 7 6.02 -37.31 49.03
N ALA A 8 4.94 -37.58 48.35
CA ALA A 8 4.40 -36.72 47.31
C ALA A 8 3.86 -35.42 47.96
N VAL A 9 4.39 -34.29 47.54
CA VAL A 9 3.78 -32.96 47.86
C VAL A 9 2.63 -32.77 46.88
N ASP A 10 1.42 -32.82 47.40
CA ASP A 10 0.19 -32.48 46.68
C ASP A 10 0.13 -30.97 46.49
N VAL A 11 0.46 -30.47 45.30
CA VAL A 11 0.22 -29.07 44.91
C VAL A 11 -1.20 -29.05 44.35
N THR A 12 -2.15 -28.74 45.22
CA THR A 12 -3.51 -28.36 44.79
C THR A 12 -3.42 -27.15 43.88
N ALA A 13 -3.59 -27.40 42.59
CA ALA A 13 -3.76 -26.39 41.58
C ALA A 13 -4.96 -25.50 41.96
N GLY A 14 -4.70 -24.21 42.18
CA GLY A 14 -5.72 -23.18 42.18
C GLY A 14 -6.48 -23.25 40.87
N ALA A 15 -7.80 -23.30 40.98
CA ALA A 15 -8.68 -23.26 39.82
C ALA A 15 -8.44 -21.95 39.05
N ASP A 16 -7.77 -22.08 37.90
CA ASP A 16 -7.79 -21.04 36.88
C ASP A 16 -9.23 -20.83 36.45
N THR A 17 -9.80 -19.69 36.78
CA THR A 17 -10.97 -19.16 36.09
C THR A 17 -10.63 -19.15 34.60
N PRO A 18 -11.48 -19.71 33.72
CA PRO A 18 -11.21 -19.70 32.28
C PRO A 18 -11.05 -18.25 31.85
N GLY A 19 -9.81 -17.85 31.55
CA GLY A 19 -9.54 -16.55 31.01
C GLY A 19 -10.30 -16.38 29.68
N GLU A 20 -10.97 -15.26 29.53
CA GLU A 20 -11.67 -14.89 28.30
C GLU A 20 -10.76 -15.10 27.09
N SER A 21 -11.29 -15.72 26.04
CA SER A 21 -10.52 -16.01 24.84
C SER A 21 -9.97 -14.72 24.24
N PRO A 22 -8.81 -14.73 23.57
CA PRO A 22 -8.28 -13.56 22.86
C PRO A 22 -9.27 -12.93 21.88
N GLU A 23 -10.18 -13.72 21.34
CA GLU A 23 -11.26 -13.27 20.45
C GLU A 23 -12.33 -12.46 21.17
N ARG A 24 -12.70 -12.81 22.40
CA ARG A 24 -13.62 -12.01 23.24
C ARG A 24 -13.02 -10.65 23.58
N ARG A 25 -11.75 -10.62 23.97
CA ARG A 25 -11.06 -9.35 24.26
C ARG A 25 -10.93 -8.44 23.04
N ARG A 26 -10.76 -9.02 21.84
CA ARG A 26 -10.74 -8.26 20.57
C ARG A 26 -12.10 -7.59 20.27
N ALA A 27 -13.21 -8.22 20.65
CA ALA A 27 -14.55 -7.68 20.44
C ALA A 27 -14.90 -6.51 21.39
N GLU A 28 -14.21 -6.37 22.51
CA GLU A 28 -14.44 -5.32 23.51
C GLU A 28 -13.69 -4.01 23.23
N VAL A 29 -12.72 -4.04 22.31
CA VAL A 29 -12.02 -2.82 21.88
C VAL A 29 -12.92 -2.07 20.89
N GLY A 30 -13.47 -0.92 21.30
CA GLY A 30 -14.37 -0.10 20.51
C GLY A 30 -13.76 0.29 19.15
N ASP A 31 -14.62 0.43 18.15
CA ASP A 31 -14.21 0.99 16.85
C ASP A 31 -13.71 2.42 17.03
N VAL A 32 -12.61 2.75 16.37
CA VAL A 32 -12.12 4.14 16.28
C VAL A 32 -13.16 4.97 15.51
N ASP A 33 -13.46 6.17 15.97
CA ASP A 33 -14.33 7.08 15.21
C ASP A 33 -13.63 7.57 13.94
N ARG A 34 -13.99 6.96 12.82
CA ARG A 34 -13.49 7.29 11.48
C ARG A 34 -14.53 8.06 10.67
N SER A 35 -15.53 8.67 11.29
CA SER A 35 -16.60 9.36 10.57
C SER A 35 -16.11 10.42 9.57
N MET A 36 -14.91 10.97 9.82
CA MET A 36 -14.23 11.88 8.89
C MET A 36 -13.85 11.21 7.56
N TYR A 37 -13.62 9.88 7.57
CA TYR A 37 -13.18 9.11 6.39
C TYR A 37 -14.24 8.10 5.93
N ASP A 38 -15.09 7.63 6.84
CA ASP A 38 -16.07 6.55 6.60
C ASP A 38 -17.41 7.06 6.03
N PHE A 39 -17.45 8.29 5.51
CA PHE A 39 -18.64 8.79 4.84
C PHE A 39 -18.87 8.09 3.50
N VAL A 40 -20.14 7.77 3.23
CA VAL A 40 -20.59 7.05 2.03
C VAL A 40 -21.45 7.99 1.19
N LYS A 41 -21.26 7.97 -0.12
CA LYS A 41 -22.17 8.61 -1.06
C LYS A 41 -23.11 7.58 -1.69
N PRO A 42 -24.38 7.96 -1.97
CA PRO A 42 -25.32 7.04 -2.63
C PRO A 42 -24.84 6.59 -4.00
N GLU A 43 -25.01 5.32 -4.33
CA GLU A 43 -24.70 4.74 -5.63
C GLU A 43 -25.85 4.93 -6.67
N SER A 44 -26.59 6.04 -6.59
CA SER A 44 -27.71 6.28 -7.51
C SER A 44 -27.21 6.59 -8.92
N GLY A 45 -27.62 5.78 -9.89
CA GLY A 45 -27.24 5.93 -11.30
C GLY A 45 -25.89 5.32 -11.65
N TYR A 46 -25.27 4.58 -10.74
CA TYR A 46 -24.02 3.89 -11.05
C TYR A 46 -24.26 2.74 -12.02
N GLU A 47 -23.29 2.56 -12.92
CA GLU A 47 -23.18 1.36 -13.73
C GLU A 47 -22.31 0.35 -12.95
N ARG A 48 -22.88 -0.83 -12.72
CA ARG A 48 -22.19 -1.92 -12.04
C ARG A 48 -22.28 -3.17 -12.90
N PHE A 49 -21.14 -3.79 -13.20
CA PHE A 49 -21.13 -5.06 -13.91
C PHE A 49 -21.46 -6.21 -12.94
N ALA A 50 -21.78 -7.37 -13.50
CA ALA A 50 -22.13 -8.55 -12.72
C ALA A 50 -21.04 -8.88 -11.69
N ASP A 51 -21.46 -9.35 -10.52
CA ASP A 51 -20.52 -9.80 -9.49
C ASP A 51 -19.74 -11.03 -9.97
N GLY A 52 -18.50 -11.13 -9.52
CA GLY A 52 -17.57 -12.17 -9.94
C GLY A 52 -16.80 -11.83 -11.21
N LEU A 53 -16.17 -12.84 -11.80
CA LEU A 53 -15.30 -12.71 -12.98
C LEU A 53 -15.74 -13.71 -14.05
N SER A 54 -15.95 -13.21 -15.27
CA SER A 54 -16.31 -14.01 -16.45
C SER A 54 -15.73 -13.41 -17.73
N GLY A 55 -15.76 -14.18 -18.83
CA GLY A 55 -15.36 -13.68 -20.14
C GLY A 55 -16.17 -12.48 -20.59
N ASP A 56 -17.47 -12.51 -20.37
CA ASP A 56 -18.39 -11.42 -20.74
C ASP A 56 -18.05 -10.11 -20.02
N VAL A 57 -17.73 -10.18 -18.71
CA VAL A 57 -17.29 -9.01 -17.91
C VAL A 57 -15.98 -8.44 -18.45
N VAL A 58 -15.01 -9.30 -18.78
CA VAL A 58 -13.71 -8.89 -19.33
C VAL A 58 -13.85 -8.20 -20.68
N GLU A 59 -14.66 -8.79 -21.60
CA GLU A 59 -14.93 -8.21 -22.91
C GLU A 59 -15.70 -6.90 -22.82
N GLU A 60 -16.61 -6.79 -21.86
CA GLU A 60 -17.38 -5.56 -21.62
C GLU A 60 -16.51 -4.41 -21.09
N ILE A 61 -15.57 -4.69 -20.15
CA ILE A 61 -14.59 -3.70 -19.70
C ILE A 61 -13.77 -3.21 -20.89
N SER A 62 -13.21 -4.11 -21.70
CA SER A 62 -12.37 -3.76 -22.85
C SER A 62 -13.13 -2.92 -23.88
N ARG A 63 -14.36 -3.30 -24.19
CA ARG A 63 -15.23 -2.56 -25.10
C ARG A 63 -15.55 -1.15 -24.58
N LYS A 64 -15.83 -1.03 -23.27
CA LYS A 64 -16.14 0.26 -22.63
C LYS A 64 -14.94 1.20 -22.63
N LYS A 65 -13.74 0.66 -22.48
CA LYS A 65 -12.47 1.40 -22.49
C LYS A 65 -11.92 1.65 -23.90
N ASP A 66 -12.64 1.23 -24.95
CA ASP A 66 -12.20 1.35 -26.35
C ASP A 66 -10.77 0.83 -26.58
N GLU A 67 -10.45 -0.29 -25.97
CA GLU A 67 -9.10 -0.84 -25.98
C GLU A 67 -8.70 -1.46 -27.32
N PRO A 68 -7.39 -1.37 -27.69
CA PRO A 68 -6.91 -2.09 -28.86
C PRO A 68 -6.95 -3.63 -28.66
N ASP A 69 -7.09 -4.37 -29.74
CA ASP A 69 -7.22 -5.84 -29.74
C ASP A 69 -6.18 -6.55 -28.88
N TRP A 70 -4.93 -6.08 -28.89
CA TRP A 70 -3.86 -6.71 -28.12
C TRP A 70 -4.11 -6.65 -26.60
N MET A 71 -4.75 -5.58 -26.11
CA MET A 71 -5.10 -5.43 -24.69
C MET A 71 -6.23 -6.40 -24.33
N LEU A 72 -7.28 -6.51 -25.15
CA LEU A 72 -8.32 -7.51 -24.95
C LEU A 72 -7.73 -8.93 -24.91
N GLN A 73 -6.84 -9.27 -25.84
CA GLN A 73 -6.16 -10.57 -25.84
C GLN A 73 -5.32 -10.80 -24.57
N MET A 74 -4.70 -9.74 -24.03
CA MET A 74 -3.98 -9.81 -22.77
C MET A 74 -4.93 -10.09 -21.59
N ARG A 75 -6.07 -9.40 -21.53
CA ARG A 75 -7.11 -9.62 -20.51
C ARG A 75 -7.63 -11.06 -20.53
N LEU A 76 -7.96 -11.58 -21.69
CA LEU A 76 -8.48 -12.95 -21.84
C LEU A 76 -7.45 -14.00 -21.40
N ARG A 77 -6.17 -13.82 -21.76
CA ARG A 77 -5.08 -14.70 -21.25
C ARG A 77 -4.91 -14.60 -19.74
N ALA A 78 -5.12 -13.42 -19.18
CA ALA A 78 -5.07 -13.22 -17.74
C ALA A 78 -6.24 -13.90 -17.02
N LEU A 79 -7.45 -13.86 -17.61
CA LEU A 79 -8.61 -14.61 -17.12
C LEU A 79 -8.34 -16.12 -17.10
N GLU A 80 -7.87 -16.70 -18.21
CA GLU A 80 -7.49 -18.13 -18.26
C GLU A 80 -6.42 -18.47 -17.20
N THR A 81 -5.48 -17.57 -16.96
CA THR A 81 -4.44 -17.75 -15.95
C THR A 81 -5.04 -17.72 -14.55
N TYR A 82 -5.94 -16.77 -14.28
CA TYR A 82 -6.66 -16.67 -13.01
C TYR A 82 -7.47 -17.95 -12.71
N GLU A 83 -8.20 -18.46 -13.68
CA GLU A 83 -9.02 -19.68 -13.52
C GLU A 83 -8.18 -20.92 -13.19
N ARG A 84 -7.00 -21.05 -13.81
CA ARG A 84 -6.07 -22.16 -13.54
C ARG A 84 -5.36 -22.08 -12.19
N MET A 85 -5.20 -20.89 -11.63
CA MET A 85 -4.50 -20.70 -10.37
C MET A 85 -5.42 -20.99 -9.18
N GLU A 86 -4.90 -21.74 -8.19
CA GLU A 86 -5.59 -21.88 -6.90
C GLU A 86 -5.49 -20.59 -6.07
N MET A 87 -6.48 -20.39 -5.19
CA MET A 87 -6.37 -19.34 -4.15
C MET A 87 -5.17 -19.64 -3.26
N PRO A 88 -4.36 -18.61 -2.92
CA PRO A 88 -3.21 -18.79 -2.05
C PRO A 88 -3.64 -19.29 -0.67
N LYS A 89 -3.10 -20.44 -0.25
CA LYS A 89 -3.39 -21.07 1.05
C LYS A 89 -2.32 -20.80 2.11
N ASN A 90 -1.12 -20.43 1.66
CA ASN A 90 0.09 -20.33 2.51
C ASN A 90 0.61 -18.88 2.62
N TRP A 91 -0.19 -17.91 2.29
CA TRP A 91 0.12 -16.51 2.57
C TRP A 91 -0.05 -16.23 4.06
N GLY A 92 0.64 -15.23 4.62
CA GLY A 92 0.65 -14.94 6.05
C GLY A 92 -0.75 -14.81 6.65
N PRO A 93 -1.47 -13.70 6.48
CA PRO A 93 -2.87 -13.55 6.87
C PRO A 93 -3.80 -14.44 6.05
N ALA A 94 -4.86 -14.92 6.67
CA ALA A 94 -5.86 -15.71 5.96
C ALA A 94 -6.72 -14.79 5.06
N ILE A 95 -6.86 -15.19 3.79
CA ILE A 95 -7.76 -14.53 2.82
C ILE A 95 -9.02 -15.35 2.53
N GLY A 96 -9.27 -16.40 3.34
CA GLY A 96 -10.41 -17.31 3.15
C GLY A 96 -11.80 -16.66 3.34
N GLY A 97 -11.85 -15.46 3.92
CA GLY A 97 -13.09 -14.66 4.00
C GLY A 97 -13.40 -13.84 2.74
N LEU A 98 -12.50 -13.81 1.75
CA LEU A 98 -12.71 -13.12 0.48
C LEU A 98 -13.40 -14.07 -0.51
N ASP A 99 -14.67 -13.83 -0.76
CA ASP A 99 -15.46 -14.54 -1.78
C ASP A 99 -15.51 -13.70 -3.06
N MET A 100 -14.74 -14.10 -4.07
CA MET A 100 -14.67 -13.39 -5.35
C MET A 100 -15.98 -13.38 -6.13
N SER A 101 -16.90 -14.30 -5.83
CA SER A 101 -18.24 -14.33 -6.48
C SER A 101 -19.16 -13.20 -6.03
N THR A 102 -18.80 -12.50 -4.94
CA THR A 102 -19.57 -11.37 -4.37
C THR A 102 -18.92 -10.02 -4.64
N ILE A 103 -17.78 -9.99 -5.33
CA ILE A 103 -17.06 -8.76 -5.67
C ILE A 103 -17.41 -8.33 -7.09
N SER A 104 -17.96 -7.13 -7.23
CA SER A 104 -18.11 -6.49 -8.53
C SER A 104 -16.74 -5.96 -8.98
N THR A 105 -16.30 -6.37 -10.16
CA THR A 105 -14.96 -6.02 -10.66
C THR A 105 -14.94 -4.70 -11.44
N TYR A 106 -16.10 -4.12 -11.71
CA TYR A 106 -16.23 -2.83 -12.34
C TYR A 106 -17.46 -2.07 -11.83
N VAL A 107 -17.23 -0.86 -11.33
CA VAL A 107 -18.30 0.06 -10.89
C VAL A 107 -17.92 1.48 -11.32
N ALA A 108 -18.85 2.18 -11.98
CA ALA A 108 -18.62 3.54 -12.45
C ALA A 108 -19.77 4.46 -12.03
N SER A 109 -19.45 5.64 -11.55
CA SER A 109 -20.43 6.68 -11.19
C SER A 109 -21.12 7.30 -12.40
N GLY A 110 -20.59 7.07 -13.61
CA GLY A 110 -21.03 7.72 -14.85
C GLY A 110 -20.53 9.16 -14.98
N ALA A 111 -19.73 9.66 -14.05
CA ALA A 111 -19.08 10.96 -14.17
C ALA A 111 -18.05 10.91 -15.30
N LYS A 112 -18.02 11.98 -16.10
CA LYS A 112 -16.97 12.16 -17.11
C LYS A 112 -15.74 12.74 -16.44
N GLN A 113 -14.56 12.38 -16.96
CA GLN A 113 -13.31 13.02 -16.56
C GLN A 113 -13.36 14.53 -16.79
N ALA A 114 -13.02 15.30 -15.77
CA ALA A 114 -12.98 16.74 -15.77
C ALA A 114 -11.54 17.27 -15.63
N GLU A 115 -11.27 18.45 -16.19
CA GLU A 115 -10.00 19.18 -16.01
C GLU A 115 -10.11 20.30 -14.96
N SER A 116 -11.34 20.61 -14.53
CA SER A 116 -11.63 21.56 -13.47
C SER A 116 -12.51 20.93 -12.41
N TRP A 117 -12.23 21.20 -11.13
CA TRP A 117 -13.07 20.76 -10.01
C TRP A 117 -14.50 21.30 -10.09
N ASP A 118 -14.71 22.41 -10.81
CA ASP A 118 -16.05 22.98 -11.00
C ASP A 118 -16.93 22.15 -11.94
N ASP A 119 -16.31 21.29 -12.76
CA ASP A 119 -16.99 20.39 -13.70
C ASP A 119 -17.20 18.98 -13.11
N VAL A 120 -16.61 18.68 -11.95
CA VAL A 120 -16.82 17.40 -11.23
C VAL A 120 -18.18 17.43 -10.54
N PRO A 121 -18.99 16.36 -10.61
CA PRO A 121 -20.28 16.29 -9.89
C PRO A 121 -20.14 16.61 -8.38
N ASP A 122 -21.09 17.39 -7.85
CA ASP A 122 -21.00 17.97 -6.49
C ASP A 122 -20.77 16.93 -5.39
N ASP A 123 -21.37 15.75 -5.49
CA ASP A 123 -21.22 14.67 -4.51
C ASP A 123 -19.82 14.04 -4.53
N ILE A 124 -19.22 13.92 -5.71
CA ILE A 124 -17.84 13.46 -5.88
C ILE A 124 -16.86 14.54 -5.45
N LYS A 125 -17.10 15.80 -5.87
CA LYS A 125 -16.30 16.97 -5.47
C LYS A 125 -16.24 17.12 -3.95
N ASP A 126 -17.40 17.07 -3.25
CA ASP A 126 -17.46 17.11 -1.77
C ASP A 126 -16.62 15.98 -1.13
N THR A 127 -16.56 14.82 -1.76
CA THR A 127 -15.70 13.73 -1.30
C THR A 127 -14.23 14.12 -1.31
N PHE A 128 -13.73 14.63 -2.44
CA PHE A 128 -12.31 15.00 -2.55
C PHE A 128 -11.97 16.28 -1.77
N GLU A 129 -12.91 17.21 -1.61
CA GLU A 129 -12.75 18.39 -0.73
C GLU A 129 -12.56 18.00 0.74
N ARG A 130 -13.35 17.05 1.24
CA ARG A 130 -13.17 16.50 2.60
C ARG A 130 -11.84 15.81 2.80
N LEU A 131 -11.29 15.21 1.74
CA LEU A 131 -9.98 14.57 1.73
C LEU A 131 -8.84 15.59 1.52
N GLY A 132 -9.13 16.86 1.31
CA GLY A 132 -8.15 17.95 1.15
C GLY A 132 -7.43 17.97 -0.20
N ILE A 133 -7.86 17.18 -1.21
CA ILE A 133 -7.15 17.02 -2.48
C ILE A 133 -7.13 18.31 -3.31
N PRO A 134 -8.24 19.07 -3.50
CA PRO A 134 -8.20 20.32 -4.27
C PRO A 134 -7.30 21.39 -3.65
N GLU A 135 -7.16 21.42 -2.32
CA GLU A 135 -6.27 22.35 -1.63
C GLU A 135 -4.80 21.98 -1.85
N ALA A 136 -4.46 20.69 -1.72
CA ALA A 136 -3.12 20.19 -1.99
C ALA A 136 -2.69 20.48 -3.44
N GLU A 137 -3.59 20.33 -4.43
CA GLU A 137 -3.31 20.65 -5.82
C GLU A 137 -2.92 22.13 -6.01
N ARG A 138 -3.67 23.05 -5.41
CA ARG A 138 -3.39 24.49 -5.52
C ARG A 138 -2.07 24.89 -4.90
N THR A 139 -1.66 24.27 -3.81
CA THR A 139 -0.55 24.71 -2.97
C THR A 139 0.77 23.99 -3.23
N SER A 140 0.73 22.67 -3.45
CA SER A 140 1.92 21.83 -3.32
C SER A 140 2.14 20.79 -4.42
N LEU A 141 1.24 20.69 -5.41
CA LEU A 141 1.34 19.65 -6.45
C LEU A 141 1.59 20.23 -7.85
N ALA A 142 2.27 19.42 -8.68
CA ALA A 142 2.50 19.70 -10.11
C ALA A 142 1.33 19.21 -10.99
N GLY A 143 0.55 18.26 -10.51
CA GLY A 143 -0.65 17.74 -11.14
C GLY A 143 -1.36 16.72 -10.26
N VAL A 144 -2.64 16.51 -10.52
CA VAL A 144 -3.53 15.61 -9.76
C VAL A 144 -4.37 14.75 -10.70
N GLY A 145 -4.45 13.45 -10.41
CA GLY A 145 -5.46 12.54 -10.92
C GLY A 145 -6.34 12.04 -9.76
N ALA A 146 -7.66 12.07 -9.92
CA ALA A 146 -8.58 11.56 -8.94
C ALA A 146 -9.47 10.47 -9.56
N GLN A 147 -9.40 9.27 -8.99
CA GLN A 147 -10.22 8.13 -9.36
C GLN A 147 -11.31 7.89 -8.32
N TYR A 148 -12.51 7.64 -8.81
CA TYR A 148 -13.65 7.29 -7.98
C TYR A 148 -14.23 5.96 -8.48
N ASP A 149 -14.13 4.93 -7.63
CA ASP A 149 -14.37 3.53 -8.00
C ASP A 149 -13.49 3.09 -9.19
N SER A 150 -14.06 2.69 -10.33
CA SER A 150 -13.30 2.19 -11.48
C SER A 150 -12.92 3.26 -12.50
N GLU A 151 -13.28 4.53 -12.29
CA GLU A 151 -13.10 5.59 -13.30
C GLU A 151 -12.34 6.79 -12.77
N ILE A 152 -11.48 7.37 -13.61
CA ILE A 152 -10.90 8.70 -13.37
C ILE A 152 -11.97 9.75 -13.56
N VAL A 153 -12.22 10.57 -12.56
CA VAL A 153 -13.24 11.63 -12.55
C VAL A 153 -12.65 13.02 -12.67
N TYR A 154 -11.37 13.16 -12.34
CA TYR A 154 -10.64 14.42 -12.45
C TYR A 154 -9.20 14.17 -12.83
N HIS A 155 -8.67 14.98 -13.72
CA HIS A 155 -7.25 14.96 -14.07
C HIS A 155 -6.80 16.36 -14.53
N ASN A 156 -5.72 16.85 -13.91
CA ASN A 156 -5.12 18.12 -14.32
C ASN A 156 -3.60 18.11 -14.05
N MET A 157 -2.86 18.84 -14.87
CA MET A 157 -1.43 19.07 -14.71
C MET A 157 -1.09 20.51 -15.08
N LYS A 158 -0.19 21.13 -14.31
CA LYS A 158 0.23 22.52 -14.58
C LYS A 158 0.88 22.65 -15.95
N ASP A 159 0.52 23.71 -16.66
CA ASP A 159 1.01 24.00 -18.02
C ASP A 159 2.54 24.01 -18.16
N GLU A 160 3.24 24.50 -17.13
CA GLU A 160 4.71 24.55 -17.11
C GLU A 160 5.31 23.15 -17.13
N VAL A 161 4.66 22.20 -16.43
CA VAL A 161 5.07 20.78 -16.39
C VAL A 161 4.79 20.11 -17.73
N ALA A 162 3.61 20.35 -18.33
CA ALA A 162 3.28 19.86 -19.66
C ALA A 162 4.26 20.37 -20.74
N LYS A 163 4.66 21.63 -20.67
CA LYS A 163 5.63 22.25 -21.60
C LYS A 163 7.04 21.64 -21.48
N SER A 164 7.38 21.02 -20.35
CA SER A 164 8.66 20.30 -20.19
C SER A 164 8.69 18.92 -20.91
N GLY A 165 7.57 18.52 -21.51
CA GLY A 165 7.39 17.23 -22.16
C GLY A 165 7.01 16.08 -21.23
N VAL A 166 6.73 16.38 -19.97
CA VAL A 166 6.15 15.41 -19.02
C VAL A 166 4.75 15.03 -19.48
N VAL A 167 4.47 13.75 -19.46
CA VAL A 167 3.12 13.22 -19.69
C VAL A 167 2.61 12.67 -18.36
N TYR A 168 1.43 13.10 -17.97
CA TYR A 168 0.68 12.53 -16.88
C TYR A 168 -0.78 12.43 -17.33
N THR A 169 -1.29 11.22 -17.43
CA THR A 169 -2.65 10.93 -17.90
C THR A 169 -3.07 9.53 -17.42
N THR A 170 -4.21 9.02 -17.88
CA THR A 170 -4.60 7.62 -17.65
C THR A 170 -3.86 6.68 -18.60
N VAL A 171 -3.78 5.39 -18.27
CA VAL A 171 -3.20 4.39 -19.19
C VAL A 171 -4.06 4.27 -20.45
N GLU A 172 -5.39 4.36 -20.30
CA GLU A 172 -6.35 4.31 -21.39
C GLU A 172 -6.13 5.47 -22.38
N ASP A 173 -6.07 6.72 -21.88
CA ASP A 173 -5.84 7.90 -22.73
C ASP A 173 -4.47 7.87 -23.39
N ALA A 174 -3.45 7.39 -22.69
CA ALA A 174 -2.11 7.27 -23.23
C ALA A 174 -2.04 6.30 -24.43
N MET A 175 -2.82 5.22 -24.43
CA MET A 175 -2.92 4.31 -25.59
C MET A 175 -3.45 5.02 -26.82
N HIS A 176 -4.35 6.00 -26.68
CA HIS A 176 -4.94 6.73 -27.80
C HIS A 176 -4.18 8.03 -28.18
N SER A 177 -3.22 8.46 -27.37
CA SER A 177 -2.49 9.72 -27.55
C SER A 177 -1.03 9.55 -28.00
N GLY A 178 -0.69 8.42 -28.63
CA GLY A 178 0.62 8.20 -29.25
C GLY A 178 1.64 7.48 -28.33
N TYR A 179 1.25 7.00 -27.17
CA TYR A 179 2.09 6.25 -26.24
C TYR A 179 1.82 4.74 -26.25
N GLU A 180 1.00 4.23 -27.17
CA GLU A 180 0.63 2.82 -27.24
C GLU A 180 1.83 1.89 -27.30
N ASP A 181 2.81 2.18 -28.15
CA ASP A 181 4.03 1.35 -28.30
C ASP A 181 4.83 1.31 -26.99
N MET A 182 4.95 2.45 -26.30
CA MET A 182 5.64 2.54 -25.00
C MET A 182 4.89 1.74 -23.91
N ILE A 183 3.57 1.81 -23.89
CA ILE A 183 2.75 1.01 -22.97
C ILE A 183 2.94 -0.47 -23.30
N ARG A 184 2.87 -0.86 -24.56
CA ARG A 184 3.06 -2.26 -25.00
C ARG A 184 4.44 -2.82 -24.63
N GLU A 185 5.48 -1.98 -24.64
CA GLU A 185 6.83 -2.35 -24.26
C GLU A 185 6.99 -2.58 -22.75
N HIS A 186 6.23 -1.83 -21.91
CA HIS A 186 6.47 -1.79 -20.47
C HIS A 186 5.39 -2.49 -19.63
N PHE A 187 4.12 -2.39 -20.03
CA PHE A 187 2.96 -2.88 -19.29
C PHE A 187 3.00 -4.41 -19.10
N GLY A 188 2.92 -4.87 -17.86
CA GLY A 188 2.94 -6.29 -17.52
C GLY A 188 4.32 -6.95 -17.60
N THR A 189 5.41 -6.17 -17.72
CA THR A 189 6.76 -6.72 -17.85
C THR A 189 7.48 -6.90 -16.52
N LEU A 190 7.21 -6.06 -15.55
CA LEU A 190 7.73 -6.21 -14.18
C LEU A 190 6.84 -7.09 -13.32
N ILE A 191 5.53 -7.01 -13.50
CA ILE A 191 4.54 -7.82 -12.78
C ILE A 191 3.87 -8.75 -13.79
N PRO A 192 4.40 -9.96 -14.07
CA PRO A 192 3.74 -10.87 -15.00
C PRO A 192 2.42 -11.39 -14.43
N MET A 193 1.41 -11.59 -15.29
CA MET A 193 0.11 -12.15 -14.88
C MET A 193 0.21 -13.53 -14.22
N THR A 194 1.34 -14.21 -14.38
CA THR A 194 1.62 -15.52 -13.80
C THR A 194 2.26 -15.46 -12.41
N ASP A 195 2.46 -14.27 -11.86
CA ASP A 195 3.14 -14.09 -10.56
C ASP A 195 2.33 -14.69 -9.41
N HIS A 196 1.06 -14.36 -9.35
CA HIS A 196 0.08 -14.91 -8.40
C HIS A 196 -1.35 -14.65 -8.89
N LYS A 197 -2.33 -15.32 -8.26
CA LYS A 197 -3.73 -15.26 -8.68
C LYS A 197 -4.30 -13.84 -8.77
N PHE A 198 -3.94 -12.93 -7.84
CA PHE A 198 -4.41 -11.54 -7.85
C PHE A 198 -3.70 -10.68 -8.90
N ALA A 199 -2.49 -11.03 -9.34
CA ALA A 199 -1.89 -10.41 -10.53
C ALA A 199 -2.66 -10.82 -11.80
N ALA A 200 -3.01 -12.10 -11.92
CA ALA A 200 -3.86 -12.56 -13.03
C ALA A 200 -5.24 -11.88 -13.02
N LEU A 201 -5.88 -11.76 -11.84
CA LEU A 201 -7.13 -11.02 -11.68
C LEU A 201 -6.98 -9.58 -12.13
N HIS A 202 -5.93 -8.90 -11.65
CA HIS A 202 -5.66 -7.50 -12.01
C HIS A 202 -5.63 -7.33 -13.53
N TYR A 203 -4.80 -8.10 -14.25
CA TYR A 203 -4.70 -7.97 -15.71
C TYR A 203 -5.97 -8.36 -16.47
N ALA A 204 -6.86 -9.15 -15.90
CA ALA A 204 -8.16 -9.45 -16.51
C ALA A 204 -9.14 -8.26 -16.41
N VAL A 205 -9.11 -7.49 -15.31
CA VAL A 205 -10.16 -6.49 -15.01
C VAL A 205 -9.64 -5.08 -14.68
N TRP A 206 -8.36 -4.80 -14.87
CA TRP A 206 -7.81 -3.47 -14.52
C TRP A 206 -8.61 -2.35 -15.19
N SER A 207 -8.76 -1.24 -14.49
CA SER A 207 -9.35 -0.01 -15.02
C SER A 207 -8.91 1.19 -14.21
N GLY A 208 -8.65 2.30 -14.94
CA GLY A 208 -8.07 3.49 -14.35
C GLY A 208 -6.58 3.33 -14.00
N GLY A 209 -6.10 4.19 -13.14
CA GLY A 209 -4.70 4.30 -12.80
C GLY A 209 -3.99 5.39 -13.59
N SER A 210 -2.67 5.39 -13.56
CA SER A 210 -1.89 6.52 -14.05
C SER A 210 -0.78 6.09 -15.01
N PHE A 211 -0.65 6.81 -16.11
CA PHE A 211 0.51 6.77 -16.98
C PHE A 211 1.33 8.04 -16.76
N VAL A 212 2.60 7.87 -16.37
CA VAL A 212 3.54 8.99 -16.19
C VAL A 212 4.80 8.74 -17.00
N TYR A 213 5.16 9.68 -17.86
CA TYR A 213 6.42 9.69 -18.59
C TYR A 213 7.17 10.98 -18.28
N VAL A 214 8.40 10.86 -17.79
CA VAL A 214 9.27 12.01 -17.51
C VAL A 214 10.47 11.95 -18.43
N PRO A 215 10.63 12.89 -19.39
CA PRO A 215 11.72 12.89 -20.35
C PRO A 215 13.11 13.02 -19.70
N ALA A 216 14.14 12.58 -20.42
CA ALA A 216 15.52 12.61 -19.95
C ALA A 216 15.95 14.00 -19.46
N GLY A 217 16.53 14.04 -18.27
CA GLY A 217 17.06 15.27 -17.64
C GLY A 217 16.01 16.22 -17.06
N VAL A 218 14.72 15.94 -17.22
CA VAL A 218 13.64 16.76 -16.64
C VAL A 218 13.52 16.49 -15.14
N LYS A 219 13.46 17.54 -14.35
CA LYS A 219 13.30 17.47 -12.89
C LYS A 219 12.07 18.24 -12.46
N LEU A 220 11.18 17.59 -11.73
CA LEU A 220 9.99 18.23 -11.18
C LEU A 220 10.27 18.73 -9.77
N ASP A 221 10.00 20.01 -9.53
CA ASP A 221 10.16 20.63 -8.20
C ASP A 221 9.01 20.26 -7.24
N PHE A 222 7.83 19.94 -7.80
CA PHE A 222 6.64 19.54 -7.05
C PHE A 222 6.19 18.15 -7.45
N PRO A 223 5.58 17.38 -6.54
CA PRO A 223 5.12 16.04 -6.84
C PRO A 223 3.89 16.03 -7.77
N LEU A 224 3.74 14.92 -8.51
CA LEU A 224 2.47 14.49 -9.11
C LEU A 224 1.74 13.59 -8.13
N GLN A 225 0.41 13.63 -8.14
CA GLN A 225 -0.41 12.83 -7.24
C GLN A 225 -1.52 12.10 -7.98
N SER A 226 -1.75 10.82 -7.62
CA SER A 226 -3.02 10.11 -7.88
C SER A 226 -3.71 9.78 -6.56
N TYR A 227 -5.02 10.02 -6.51
CA TYR A 227 -5.83 9.66 -5.36
C TYR A 227 -6.96 8.70 -5.78
N PHE A 228 -7.04 7.56 -5.10
CA PHE A 228 -7.99 6.50 -5.39
C PHE A 228 -9.02 6.38 -4.27
N ARG A 229 -10.29 6.60 -4.60
CA ARG A 229 -11.42 6.44 -3.67
C ARG A 229 -12.31 5.30 -4.14
N LEU A 230 -12.38 4.21 -3.37
CA LEU A 230 -13.36 3.15 -3.58
C LEU A 230 -14.60 3.45 -2.72
N ASN A 231 -15.69 3.91 -3.35
CA ASN A 231 -16.92 4.26 -2.65
C ASN A 231 -17.98 3.15 -2.68
N ALA A 232 -17.95 2.26 -3.67
CA ALA A 232 -18.97 1.24 -3.87
C ALA A 232 -18.82 0.05 -2.90
N ALA A 233 -19.94 -0.40 -2.30
CA ALA A 233 -19.97 -1.57 -1.43
C ALA A 233 -19.82 -2.87 -2.24
N GLY A 234 -19.04 -3.85 -1.75
CA GLY A 234 -18.83 -5.12 -2.44
C GLY A 234 -18.15 -4.98 -3.80
N ALA A 235 -17.34 -3.93 -3.97
CA ALA A 235 -16.61 -3.68 -5.20
C ALA A 235 -15.11 -3.93 -5.04
N GLY A 236 -14.45 -4.17 -6.18
CA GLY A 236 -13.01 -4.19 -6.32
C GLY A 236 -12.49 -2.94 -7.03
N GLN A 237 -11.27 -2.52 -6.67
CA GLN A 237 -10.51 -1.48 -7.36
C GLN A 237 -9.21 -2.08 -7.89
N PHE A 238 -8.92 -1.86 -9.17
CA PHE A 238 -7.87 -2.56 -9.93
C PHE A 238 -7.10 -1.57 -10.82
N GLU A 239 -6.70 -0.44 -10.29
CA GLU A 239 -5.95 0.58 -11.02
C GLU A 239 -4.56 0.08 -11.44
N HIS A 240 -4.10 0.49 -12.63
CA HIS A 240 -2.75 0.22 -13.11
C HIS A 240 -1.95 1.52 -13.22
N THR A 241 -0.88 1.63 -12.43
CA THR A 241 0.05 2.76 -12.49
C THR A 241 1.33 2.35 -13.21
N LEU A 242 1.63 3.01 -14.32
CA LEU A 242 2.85 2.83 -15.10
C LEU A 242 3.65 4.13 -15.13
N ILE A 243 4.86 4.12 -14.54
CA ILE A 243 5.73 5.30 -14.46
C ILE A 243 7.08 5.01 -15.11
N ILE A 244 7.46 5.84 -16.07
CA ILE A 244 8.74 5.77 -16.77
C ILE A 244 9.49 7.07 -16.53
N VAL A 245 10.63 7.00 -15.83
CA VAL A 245 11.51 8.12 -15.52
C VAL A 245 12.81 7.94 -16.30
N GLU A 246 12.98 8.75 -17.33
CA GLU A 246 14.09 8.66 -18.29
C GLU A 246 15.45 9.06 -17.67
N PRO A 247 16.59 8.79 -18.32
CA PRO A 247 17.92 9.05 -17.76
C PRO A 247 18.09 10.47 -17.23
N GLY A 248 18.57 10.59 -15.98
CA GLY A 248 18.86 11.87 -15.32
C GLY A 248 17.63 12.68 -14.89
N ALA A 249 16.42 12.15 -15.08
CA ALA A 249 15.19 12.79 -14.65
C ALA A 249 14.93 12.61 -13.14
N ASP A 250 14.08 13.45 -12.56
CA ASP A 250 13.69 13.40 -11.14
C ASP A 250 12.18 13.58 -10.99
N LEU A 251 11.55 12.62 -10.32
CA LEU A 251 10.11 12.63 -10.06
C LEU A 251 9.82 12.25 -8.60
N HIS A 252 8.94 13.01 -7.95
CA HIS A 252 8.21 12.57 -6.77
C HIS A 252 6.76 12.30 -7.17
N PHE A 253 6.31 11.08 -6.98
CA PHE A 253 4.93 10.65 -7.19
C PHE A 253 4.29 10.25 -5.87
N ILE A 254 3.04 10.67 -5.67
CA ILE A 254 2.28 10.40 -4.46
C ILE A 254 1.02 9.64 -4.81
N GLU A 255 0.77 8.56 -4.11
CA GLU A 255 -0.45 7.77 -4.21
C GLU A 255 -1.21 7.83 -2.88
N GLY A 256 -2.44 8.29 -2.93
CA GLY A 256 -3.37 8.27 -1.81
C GLY A 256 -4.51 7.29 -2.09
N CYS A 257 -4.89 6.49 -1.09
CA CYS A 257 -5.97 5.53 -1.24
C CYS A 257 -6.90 5.56 -0.03
N SER A 258 -8.24 5.50 -0.28
CA SER A 258 -9.20 5.43 0.81
C SER A 258 -10.50 4.72 0.42
N ALA A 259 -11.20 4.18 1.42
CA ALA A 259 -12.55 3.63 1.27
C ALA A 259 -13.37 3.84 2.55
N PRO A 260 -14.71 4.02 2.45
CA PRO A 260 -15.59 4.04 3.59
C PRO A 260 -15.79 2.62 4.15
N LYS A 261 -16.35 2.54 5.35
CA LYS A 261 -16.63 1.27 6.02
C LYS A 261 -17.95 0.67 5.52
N TYR A 262 -17.92 -0.60 5.13
CA TYR A 262 -19.08 -1.40 4.79
C TYR A 262 -19.12 -2.69 5.62
N ASN A 263 -20.30 -3.35 5.65
CA ASN A 263 -20.49 -4.66 6.28
C ASN A 263 -20.22 -5.83 5.31
N VAL A 264 -19.66 -5.55 4.15
CA VAL A 264 -19.29 -6.51 3.11
C VAL A 264 -17.83 -6.33 2.73
N ALA A 265 -17.20 -7.38 2.23
CA ALA A 265 -15.82 -7.29 1.78
C ALA A 265 -15.68 -6.38 0.57
N ASN A 266 -14.61 -5.59 0.55
CA ASN A 266 -14.13 -4.87 -0.62
C ASN A 266 -12.71 -5.35 -0.93
N LEU A 267 -12.30 -5.25 -2.19
CA LEU A 267 -10.99 -5.70 -2.65
C LEU A 267 -10.23 -4.56 -3.33
N HIS A 268 -8.97 -4.38 -2.96
CA HIS A 268 -8.02 -3.59 -3.72
C HIS A 268 -6.90 -4.50 -4.24
N ALA A 269 -6.75 -4.59 -5.55
CA ALA A 269 -5.72 -5.39 -6.20
C ALA A 269 -5.14 -4.64 -7.41
N GLY A 270 -4.60 -3.44 -7.15
CA GLY A 270 -3.90 -2.62 -8.13
C GLY A 270 -2.53 -3.19 -8.50
N ALA A 271 -1.94 -2.66 -9.56
CA ALA A 271 -0.57 -2.93 -9.95
C ALA A 271 0.19 -1.64 -10.26
N VAL A 272 1.45 -1.58 -9.80
CA VAL A 272 2.33 -0.43 -10.01
C VAL A 272 3.64 -0.91 -10.61
N GLU A 273 3.95 -0.47 -11.82
CA GLU A 273 5.19 -0.78 -12.54
C GLU A 273 5.99 0.49 -12.78
N LEU A 274 7.22 0.52 -12.25
CA LEU A 274 8.07 1.70 -12.24
C LEU A 274 9.41 1.41 -12.94
N PHE A 275 9.80 2.30 -13.83
CA PHE A 275 11.06 2.20 -14.57
C PHE A 275 11.90 3.45 -14.28
N VAL A 276 13.07 3.26 -13.70
CA VAL A 276 14.00 4.33 -13.32
C VAL A 276 15.26 4.22 -14.17
N GLY A 277 15.42 5.15 -15.08
CA GLY A 277 16.53 5.23 -16.02
C GLY A 277 17.88 5.53 -15.36
N LYS A 278 18.93 5.51 -16.18
CA LYS A 278 20.30 5.79 -15.73
C LYS A 278 20.42 7.16 -15.06
N GLY A 279 20.92 7.20 -13.81
CA GLY A 279 21.09 8.44 -13.05
C GLY A 279 19.78 9.16 -12.71
N ALA A 280 18.63 8.54 -12.94
CA ALA A 280 17.34 9.09 -12.60
C ALA A 280 16.97 8.83 -11.13
N ARG A 281 16.05 9.63 -10.60
CA ARG A 281 15.50 9.47 -9.28
C ARG A 281 13.98 9.41 -9.32
N LEU A 282 13.42 8.42 -8.65
CA LEU A 282 11.99 8.33 -8.41
C LEU A 282 11.74 8.18 -6.90
N ARG A 283 11.00 9.12 -6.33
CA ARG A 283 10.40 8.96 -5.01
C ARG A 283 8.93 8.58 -5.18
N TYR A 284 8.51 7.46 -4.61
CA TYR A 284 7.14 6.98 -4.64
C TYR A 284 6.59 6.93 -3.21
N SER A 285 5.66 7.82 -2.90
CA SER A 285 5.05 7.90 -1.58
C SER A 285 3.63 7.37 -1.63
N THR A 286 3.26 6.48 -0.71
CA THR A 286 1.91 5.93 -0.61
C THR A 286 1.35 6.15 0.79
N ILE A 287 0.13 6.70 0.88
CA ILE A 287 -0.65 6.73 2.11
C ILE A 287 -1.96 5.98 1.86
N GLU A 288 -2.11 4.87 2.52
CA GLU A 288 -3.30 4.02 2.43
C GLU A 288 -4.14 4.16 3.70
N ASN A 289 -5.39 4.60 3.52
CA ASN A 289 -6.38 4.77 4.57
C ASN A 289 -7.64 3.96 4.23
N TRP A 290 -7.47 2.64 4.22
CA TRP A 290 -8.57 1.72 3.92
C TRP A 290 -9.47 1.48 5.13
N SER A 291 -10.72 1.15 4.87
CA SER A 291 -11.63 0.69 5.92
C SER A 291 -11.37 -0.76 6.34
N LYS A 292 -11.86 -1.14 7.54
CA LYS A 292 -11.60 -2.46 8.14
C LYS A 292 -12.29 -3.66 7.45
N ASN A 293 -13.01 -3.45 6.36
CA ASN A 293 -13.58 -4.51 5.51
C ASN A 293 -12.78 -4.75 4.22
N MET A 294 -11.70 -3.99 4.00
CA MET A 294 -10.89 -4.05 2.79
C MET A 294 -9.87 -5.20 2.83
N TYR A 295 -9.79 -5.95 1.74
CA TYR A 295 -8.65 -6.79 1.40
C TYR A 295 -7.73 -6.02 0.46
N ASN A 296 -6.56 -5.63 0.94
CA ASN A 296 -5.58 -4.84 0.18
C ASN A 296 -4.44 -5.74 -0.29
N LEU A 297 -4.47 -6.13 -1.56
CA LEU A 297 -3.58 -7.12 -2.19
C LEU A 297 -2.81 -6.50 -3.37
N ASN A 298 -2.35 -5.27 -3.21
CA ASN A 298 -1.69 -4.49 -4.23
C ASN A 298 -0.27 -4.99 -4.53
N THR A 299 0.16 -4.93 -5.79
CA THR A 299 1.50 -5.36 -6.24
C THR A 299 2.27 -4.19 -6.83
N LYS A 300 3.45 -3.88 -6.27
CA LYS A 300 4.29 -2.77 -6.73
C LYS A 300 5.70 -3.27 -7.08
N ARG A 301 6.22 -2.88 -8.26
CA ARG A 301 7.59 -3.23 -8.68
C ARG A 301 8.29 -2.08 -9.37
N VAL A 302 9.60 -1.98 -9.12
CA VAL A 302 10.47 -1.03 -9.79
C VAL A 302 11.71 -1.73 -10.36
N ARG A 303 12.12 -1.31 -11.55
CA ARG A 303 13.41 -1.61 -12.15
C ARG A 303 14.27 -0.36 -12.15
N VAL A 304 15.52 -0.48 -11.65
CA VAL A 304 16.43 0.66 -11.48
C VAL A 304 17.72 0.40 -12.24
N GLU A 305 18.04 1.29 -13.17
CA GLU A 305 19.22 1.23 -14.01
C GLU A 305 20.47 1.85 -13.34
N GLU A 306 21.59 1.92 -14.05
CA GLU A 306 22.89 2.42 -13.57
C GLU A 306 22.76 3.81 -12.90
N ASP A 307 23.34 3.98 -11.69
CA ASP A 307 23.29 5.19 -10.89
C ASP A 307 21.87 5.68 -10.55
N GLY A 308 20.83 4.93 -10.93
CA GLY A 308 19.45 5.26 -10.62
C GLY A 308 19.12 5.08 -9.14
N LYS A 309 18.13 5.83 -8.66
CA LYS A 309 17.67 5.77 -7.28
C LYS A 309 16.15 5.65 -7.21
N VAL A 310 15.66 4.70 -6.42
CA VAL A 310 14.25 4.66 -5.99
C VAL A 310 14.14 4.88 -4.49
N GLU A 311 13.17 5.69 -4.09
CA GLU A 311 12.82 5.94 -2.69
C GLU A 311 11.33 5.61 -2.50
N TRP A 312 11.05 4.62 -1.66
CA TRP A 312 9.70 4.28 -1.24
C TRP A 312 9.40 4.90 0.11
N VAL A 313 8.27 5.57 0.22
CA VAL A 313 7.71 6.03 1.50
C VAL A 313 6.31 5.47 1.62
N SER A 314 6.04 4.65 2.64
CA SER A 314 4.78 3.91 2.75
C SER A 314 4.14 4.08 4.12
N GLY A 315 2.90 4.56 4.17
CA GLY A 315 2.04 4.55 5.33
C GLY A 315 0.82 3.66 5.10
N SER A 316 0.68 2.59 5.87
CA SER A 316 -0.43 1.63 5.73
C SER A 316 -1.30 1.65 6.98
N PHE A 317 -2.53 2.13 6.81
CA PHE A 317 -3.56 2.25 7.84
C PHE A 317 -4.86 1.63 7.34
N GLY A 318 -5.62 1.06 8.25
CA GLY A 318 -6.87 0.40 7.90
C GLY A 318 -6.67 -1.00 7.33
N SER A 319 -7.57 -1.42 6.44
CA SER A 319 -7.72 -2.79 5.90
C SER A 319 -8.08 -3.84 6.95
N HIS A 320 -8.78 -4.89 6.51
CA HIS A 320 -8.92 -6.13 7.26
C HIS A 320 -7.66 -6.99 7.13
N VAL A 321 -7.22 -7.14 5.88
CA VAL A 321 -6.00 -7.88 5.52
C VAL A 321 -5.23 -7.04 4.51
N SER A 322 -3.92 -6.91 4.71
CA SER A 322 -3.01 -6.32 3.72
C SER A 322 -1.88 -7.29 3.38
N TYR A 323 -1.54 -7.35 2.08
CA TYR A 323 -0.31 -7.91 1.54
C TYR A 323 0.37 -6.85 0.69
N LEU A 324 1.39 -6.20 1.22
CA LEU A 324 2.01 -5.06 0.57
C LEU A 324 3.54 -5.18 0.63
N TYR A 325 4.13 -5.62 -0.48
CA TYR A 325 5.57 -5.87 -0.59
C TYR A 325 6.17 -5.20 -1.83
N PRO A 326 6.37 -3.87 -1.85
CA PRO A 326 7.09 -3.22 -2.94
C PRO A 326 8.41 -3.93 -3.25
N SER A 327 8.63 -4.23 -4.51
CA SER A 327 9.80 -4.99 -4.96
C SER A 327 10.70 -4.13 -5.83
N SER A 328 11.98 -3.99 -5.44
CA SER A 328 12.99 -3.22 -6.19
C SER A 328 14.01 -4.14 -6.83
N LEU A 329 14.18 -4.02 -8.15
CA LEU A 329 15.16 -4.75 -8.94
C LEU A 329 16.27 -3.78 -9.38
N LEU A 330 17.44 -3.84 -8.71
CA LEU A 330 18.59 -2.98 -8.96
C LEU A 330 19.50 -3.66 -10.02
N VAL A 331 19.27 -3.36 -11.29
CA VAL A 331 19.95 -4.04 -12.41
C VAL A 331 21.19 -3.32 -12.91
N GLY A 332 21.27 -2.01 -12.69
CA GLY A 332 22.43 -1.22 -13.11
C GLY A 332 23.48 -1.07 -12.00
N PRO A 333 24.77 -0.95 -12.35
CA PRO A 333 25.81 -0.65 -11.36
C PRO A 333 25.51 0.61 -10.57
N ARG A 334 25.76 0.58 -9.24
CA ARG A 334 25.52 1.70 -8.30
C ARG A 334 24.05 2.10 -8.13
N ALA A 335 23.12 1.37 -8.71
CA ALA A 335 21.69 1.58 -8.45
C ALA A 335 21.38 1.44 -6.96
N SER A 336 20.41 2.21 -6.47
CA SER A 336 20.09 2.27 -5.05
C SER A 336 18.58 2.27 -4.77
N CYS A 337 18.22 1.69 -3.62
CA CYS A 337 16.86 1.66 -3.10
C CYS A 337 16.85 2.12 -1.64
N GLU A 338 15.97 3.04 -1.31
CA GLU A 338 15.61 3.37 0.06
C GLU A 338 14.13 3.05 0.28
N PHE A 339 13.82 2.39 1.37
CA PHE A 339 12.44 2.08 1.78
C PHE A 339 12.22 2.56 3.21
N THR A 340 11.26 3.45 3.37
CA THR A 340 10.82 3.93 4.68
C THR A 340 9.32 3.64 4.82
N GLY A 341 8.93 2.92 5.87
CA GLY A 341 7.55 2.49 6.02
C GLY A 341 7.02 2.55 7.45
N ILE A 342 5.70 2.82 7.56
CA ILE A 342 4.97 2.68 8.82
C ILE A 342 3.67 1.92 8.59
N THR A 343 3.37 1.00 9.51
CA THR A 343 2.12 0.22 9.50
C THR A 343 1.47 0.32 10.88
N PHE A 344 0.16 0.56 10.91
CA PHE A 344 -0.62 0.53 12.15
C PHE A 344 -1.74 -0.52 12.02
N ALA A 345 -1.64 -1.59 12.80
CA ALA A 345 -2.64 -2.66 12.87
C ALA A 345 -3.50 -2.50 14.13
N GLY A 346 -4.75 -2.12 13.94
CA GLY A 346 -5.77 -2.04 14.99
C GLY A 346 -6.54 -3.35 15.19
N ALA A 347 -7.59 -3.31 16.01
CA ALA A 347 -8.44 -4.48 16.26
C ALA A 347 -8.98 -5.11 14.98
N THR A 348 -8.96 -6.43 14.90
CA THR A 348 -9.41 -7.26 13.75
C THR A 348 -8.59 -7.15 12.48
N GLN A 349 -7.49 -6.40 12.49
CA GLN A 349 -6.62 -6.21 11.33
C GLN A 349 -5.43 -7.18 11.36
N ASN A 350 -5.05 -7.67 10.19
CA ASN A 350 -3.85 -8.47 9.98
C ASN A 350 -3.08 -7.93 8.78
N LEU A 351 -2.09 -7.09 9.06
CA LEU A 351 -1.35 -6.34 8.06
C LEU A 351 0.04 -6.97 7.90
N ASP A 352 0.26 -7.67 6.79
CA ASP A 352 1.54 -8.27 6.44
C ASP A 352 2.19 -7.39 5.35
N THR A 353 3.11 -6.54 5.77
CA THR A 353 3.76 -5.53 4.94
C THR A 353 5.26 -5.74 4.93
N GLY A 354 5.96 -5.09 4.01
CA GLY A 354 7.40 -5.20 3.95
C GLY A 354 7.97 -4.78 2.60
N CYS A 355 9.09 -5.37 2.22
CA CYS A 355 9.71 -5.08 0.94
C CYS A 355 10.58 -6.23 0.44
N LYS A 356 10.79 -6.25 -0.88
CA LYS A 356 11.77 -7.12 -1.53
C LYS A 356 12.78 -6.27 -2.28
N VAL A 357 14.08 -6.52 -2.07
CA VAL A 357 15.14 -5.88 -2.85
C VAL A 357 16.04 -6.93 -3.47
N THR A 358 16.23 -6.86 -4.79
CA THR A 358 17.16 -7.69 -5.54
C THR A 358 18.31 -6.83 -6.03
N LEU A 359 19.50 -7.06 -5.47
CA LEU A 359 20.75 -6.43 -5.87
C LEU A 359 21.37 -7.32 -6.96
N ALA A 360 21.30 -6.86 -8.22
CA ALA A 360 21.68 -7.66 -9.39
C ALA A 360 22.95 -7.17 -10.10
N ALA A 361 23.50 -6.01 -9.70
CA ALA A 361 24.68 -5.40 -10.32
C ALA A 361 25.71 -4.95 -9.27
N PRO A 362 26.97 -4.69 -9.67
CA PRO A 362 28.02 -4.24 -8.76
C PRO A 362 27.70 -2.90 -8.08
N ASP A 363 28.18 -2.76 -6.84
CA ASP A 363 28.09 -1.54 -6.01
C ASP A 363 26.66 -1.08 -5.71
N THR A 364 25.66 -1.94 -5.93
CA THR A 364 24.25 -1.65 -5.60
C THR A 364 24.03 -1.52 -4.08
N ARG A 365 23.07 -0.68 -3.70
CA ARG A 365 22.80 -0.38 -2.29
C ARG A 365 21.30 -0.42 -1.99
N ALA A 366 20.96 -0.93 -0.80
CA ALA A 366 19.61 -0.89 -0.27
C ALA A 366 19.61 -0.49 1.21
N SER A 367 18.69 0.39 1.58
CA SER A 367 18.40 0.74 2.97
C SER A 367 16.91 0.60 3.20
N VAL A 368 16.54 -0.15 4.22
CA VAL A 368 15.14 -0.39 4.61
C VAL A 368 14.99 0.00 6.07
N ASP A 369 14.11 0.95 6.36
CA ASP A 369 13.73 1.34 7.72
C ASP A 369 12.21 1.28 7.86
N THR A 370 11.72 0.46 8.80
CA THR A 370 10.29 0.27 8.99
C THR A 370 9.87 0.37 10.44
N LYS A 371 8.72 0.97 10.63
CA LYS A 371 8.04 1.10 11.92
C LYS A 371 6.71 0.35 11.87
N SER A 372 6.40 -0.41 12.89
CA SER A 372 5.08 -1.02 13.01
C SER A 372 4.48 -0.79 14.40
N LEU A 373 3.20 -0.51 14.38
CA LEU A 373 2.37 -0.29 15.56
C LEU A 373 1.25 -1.33 15.57
N SER A 374 0.96 -1.90 16.72
CA SER A 374 -0.18 -2.81 16.86
C SER A 374 -0.94 -2.57 18.16
N LYS A 375 -2.28 -2.63 18.08
CA LYS A 375 -3.20 -2.29 19.15
C LYS A 375 -4.50 -3.07 19.08
N GLY A 376 -5.15 -3.31 20.21
CA GLY A 376 -6.49 -3.92 20.28
C GLY A 376 -6.53 -5.36 19.74
N GLY A 377 -5.41 -6.09 19.82
CA GLY A 377 -5.26 -7.43 19.25
C GLY A 377 -4.97 -7.43 17.74
N GLY A 378 -4.64 -6.28 17.13
CA GLY A 378 -4.14 -6.21 15.77
C GLY A 378 -2.83 -6.98 15.59
N ILE A 379 -2.62 -7.47 14.37
CA ILE A 379 -1.42 -8.20 13.98
C ILE A 379 -0.70 -7.41 12.91
N SER A 380 0.54 -6.99 13.19
CA SER A 380 1.44 -6.42 12.18
C SER A 380 2.58 -7.40 11.91
N THR A 381 2.80 -7.75 10.65
CA THR A 381 3.93 -8.56 10.22
C THR A 381 4.80 -7.73 9.29
N PHE A 382 6.09 -7.60 9.61
CA PHE A 382 7.09 -7.07 8.69
C PHE A 382 7.82 -8.23 8.01
N ARG A 383 7.77 -8.25 6.68
CA ARG A 383 8.40 -9.29 5.88
C ARG A 383 9.38 -8.67 4.90
N SER A 384 10.68 -8.92 5.09
CA SER A 384 11.72 -8.45 4.18
C SER A 384 12.36 -9.58 3.40
N SER A 385 12.71 -9.30 2.13
CA SER A 385 13.48 -10.22 1.30
C SER A 385 14.62 -9.47 0.61
N VAL A 386 15.86 -9.82 0.98
CA VAL A 386 17.07 -9.28 0.33
C VAL A 386 17.74 -10.39 -0.47
N VAL A 387 17.82 -10.19 -1.79
CA VAL A 387 18.48 -11.12 -2.71
C VAL A 387 19.71 -10.45 -3.30
N VAL A 388 20.90 -10.99 -3.07
CA VAL A 388 22.15 -10.54 -3.68
C VAL A 388 22.58 -11.59 -4.73
N THR A 389 22.56 -11.21 -6.00
CA THR A 389 22.94 -12.13 -7.07
C THR A 389 24.46 -12.34 -7.15
N LYS A 390 24.89 -13.36 -7.86
CA LYS A 390 26.33 -13.64 -8.09
C LYS A 390 27.10 -12.49 -8.75
N LYS A 391 26.42 -11.62 -9.50
CA LYS A 391 27.00 -10.48 -10.23
C LYS A 391 27.10 -9.20 -9.41
N ALA A 392 26.50 -9.16 -8.22
CA ALA A 392 26.41 -7.95 -7.39
C ALA A 392 27.63 -7.79 -6.48
N ASP A 393 28.81 -7.59 -7.09
CA ASP A 393 30.05 -7.36 -6.34
C ASP A 393 29.93 -6.09 -5.49
N ARG A 394 30.42 -6.16 -4.24
CA ARG A 394 30.41 -5.07 -3.26
C ARG A 394 29.04 -4.48 -2.96
N ALA A 395 27.98 -5.25 -3.25
CA ALA A 395 26.62 -4.85 -2.91
C ALA A 395 26.44 -4.70 -1.39
N ARG A 396 25.62 -3.76 -0.96
CA ARG A 396 25.33 -3.49 0.45
C ARG A 396 23.84 -3.38 0.69
N ALA A 397 23.34 -4.04 1.72
CA ALA A 397 21.98 -3.89 2.17
C ALA A 397 21.90 -3.81 3.69
N SER A 398 21.09 -2.90 4.20
CA SER A 398 20.75 -2.77 5.61
C SER A 398 19.24 -2.78 5.76
N VAL A 399 18.74 -3.62 6.67
CA VAL A 399 17.31 -3.69 7.02
C VAL A 399 17.19 -3.43 8.51
N SER A 400 16.45 -2.40 8.87
CA SER A 400 16.08 -2.05 10.24
C SER A 400 14.56 -2.12 10.38
N CYS A 401 14.06 -2.86 11.35
CA CYS A 401 12.66 -2.86 11.68
C CYS A 401 12.42 -2.65 13.17
N SER A 402 11.54 -1.71 13.49
CA SER A 402 11.16 -1.41 14.85
C SER A 402 9.66 -1.59 15.02
N SER A 403 9.25 -2.35 16.03
CA SER A 403 7.84 -2.64 16.31
C SER A 403 7.49 -2.24 17.72
N LEU A 404 6.34 -1.58 17.88
CA LEU A 404 5.82 -1.14 19.16
C LEU A 404 4.40 -1.66 19.36
N MET A 405 4.21 -2.57 20.31
CA MET A 405 2.92 -3.05 20.75
C MET A 405 2.35 -2.14 21.83
N LEU A 406 1.11 -1.70 21.66
CA LEU A 406 0.44 -0.74 22.54
C LEU A 406 -0.33 -1.40 23.69
N ASP A 407 -0.47 -2.73 23.65
CA ASP A 407 -1.15 -3.56 24.63
C ASP A 407 -0.61 -5.00 24.66
N ASP A 408 -1.18 -5.84 25.53
CA ASP A 408 -0.73 -7.22 25.75
C ASP A 408 -1.36 -8.24 24.82
N ILE A 409 -2.40 -7.88 24.08
CA ILE A 409 -3.14 -8.79 23.18
C ILE A 409 -2.77 -8.63 21.72
N SER A 410 -2.06 -7.56 21.38
CA SER A 410 -1.56 -7.29 20.04
C SER A 410 -0.32 -8.11 19.72
N ARG A 411 -0.08 -8.29 18.42
CA ARG A 411 1.05 -9.08 17.93
C ARG A 411 1.86 -8.32 16.89
N SER A 412 3.18 -8.47 16.96
CA SER A 412 4.09 -8.01 15.92
C SER A 412 5.08 -9.10 15.57
N ASP A 413 5.17 -9.41 14.28
CA ASP A 413 6.09 -10.40 13.73
C ASP A 413 7.11 -9.76 12.81
N THR A 414 8.33 -10.30 12.80
CA THR A 414 9.38 -9.94 11.84
C THR A 414 9.90 -11.19 11.16
N ILE A 415 9.82 -11.23 9.83
CA ILE A 415 10.19 -12.40 9.02
C ILE A 415 11.20 -11.98 7.95
N PRO A 416 12.51 -11.95 8.29
CA PRO A 416 13.55 -11.63 7.34
C PRO A 416 13.92 -12.84 6.47
N ALA A 417 14.17 -12.60 5.18
CA ALA A 417 14.75 -13.55 4.26
C ALA A 417 15.98 -12.93 3.57
N MET A 418 17.11 -13.61 3.61
CA MET A 418 18.35 -13.15 2.98
C MET A 418 18.95 -14.26 2.14
N ASP A 419 19.06 -14.03 0.83
CA ASP A 419 19.72 -14.92 -0.13
C ASP A 419 20.96 -14.20 -0.71
N VAL A 420 22.10 -14.42 -0.09
CA VAL A 420 23.37 -13.74 -0.44
C VAL A 420 24.26 -14.70 -1.22
N ARG A 421 24.39 -14.47 -2.52
CA ARG A 421 25.15 -15.34 -3.45
C ARG A 421 26.48 -14.75 -3.90
N ASN A 422 26.96 -13.65 -3.27
CA ASN A 422 28.21 -13.00 -3.57
C ASN A 422 29.03 -12.76 -2.29
N ALA A 423 30.26 -13.23 -2.28
CA ALA A 423 31.13 -13.18 -1.08
C ALA A 423 31.64 -11.77 -0.74
N THR A 424 31.57 -10.82 -1.67
CA THR A 424 32.01 -9.42 -1.44
C THR A 424 30.88 -8.52 -0.94
N ALA A 425 29.65 -9.05 -0.84
CA ALA A 425 28.52 -8.31 -0.38
C ALA A 425 28.49 -8.18 1.16
N SER A 426 27.90 -7.09 1.63
CA SER A 426 27.63 -6.84 3.06
C SER A 426 26.14 -6.65 3.27
N VAL A 427 25.51 -7.54 4.03
CA VAL A 427 24.07 -7.49 4.32
C VAL A 427 23.86 -7.60 5.82
N GLY A 428 23.08 -6.67 6.38
CA GLY A 428 22.72 -6.63 7.80
C GLY A 428 21.20 -6.55 7.99
N HIS A 429 20.71 -7.15 9.07
CA HIS A 429 19.34 -7.00 9.54
C HIS A 429 19.33 -6.77 11.04
N GLU A 430 18.59 -5.76 11.46
CA GLU A 430 18.34 -5.44 12.86
C GLU A 430 16.82 -5.36 13.10
N ALA A 431 16.36 -5.99 14.17
CA ALA A 431 14.96 -5.95 14.57
C ALA A 431 14.86 -5.57 16.06
N THR A 432 14.01 -4.59 16.34
CA THR A 432 13.64 -4.19 17.71
C THR A 432 12.14 -4.34 17.89
N ILE A 433 11.71 -5.20 18.80
CA ILE A 433 10.30 -5.39 19.13
C ILE A 433 10.13 -5.07 20.61
N GLY A 434 9.24 -4.14 20.93
CA GLY A 434 9.00 -3.69 22.28
C GLY A 434 7.54 -3.36 22.56
N ARG A 435 7.28 -3.08 23.83
CA ARG A 435 6.01 -2.51 24.30
C ARG A 435 6.26 -1.12 24.83
N ILE A 436 5.22 -0.31 24.93
CA ILE A 436 5.33 0.98 25.64
C ILE A 436 5.73 0.68 27.10
N SER A 437 6.80 1.32 27.52
CA SER A 437 7.28 1.20 28.91
C SER A 437 6.36 1.96 29.85
N ASP A 438 5.82 1.29 30.88
CA ASP A 438 5.04 1.92 31.92
C ASP A 438 5.83 3.00 32.67
N ASP A 439 7.13 2.81 32.85
CA ASP A 439 8.01 3.81 33.45
C ASP A 439 8.07 5.10 32.62
N THR A 440 8.08 4.99 31.30
CA THR A 440 8.02 6.15 30.38
C THR A 440 6.70 6.88 30.52
N ILE A 441 5.58 6.14 30.56
CA ILE A 441 4.26 6.72 30.75
C ILE A 441 4.15 7.40 32.11
N LEU A 442 4.54 6.73 33.18
CA LEU A 442 4.53 7.30 34.55
C LEU A 442 5.42 8.56 34.63
N TYR A 443 6.58 8.55 33.98
CA TYR A 443 7.43 9.75 33.91
C TYR A 443 6.72 10.92 33.25
N LEU A 444 6.10 10.73 32.09
CA LEU A 444 5.37 11.78 31.39
C LEU A 444 4.16 12.27 32.21
N MET A 445 3.43 11.35 32.84
CA MET A 445 2.33 11.70 33.75
C MET A 445 2.81 12.53 34.94
N SER A 446 3.98 12.23 35.50
CA SER A 446 4.59 13.03 36.59
C SER A 446 4.96 14.45 36.14
N ARG A 447 5.04 14.70 34.84
CA ARG A 447 5.29 16.02 34.22
C ARG A 447 3.98 16.73 33.82
N GLY A 448 2.80 16.15 34.13
CA GLY A 448 1.49 16.79 33.95
C GLY A 448 0.70 16.31 32.76
N CYS A 449 1.21 15.33 31.98
CA CYS A 449 0.43 14.71 30.92
C CYS A 449 -0.61 13.76 31.51
N SER A 450 -1.77 13.67 30.89
CA SER A 450 -2.67 12.52 31.09
C SER A 450 -2.01 11.24 30.52
N GLU A 451 -2.48 10.07 30.92
CA GLU A 451 -1.98 8.81 30.38
C GLU A 451 -2.15 8.74 28.87
N GLN A 452 -3.30 9.19 28.33
CA GLN A 452 -3.56 9.24 26.91
C GLN A 452 -2.57 10.14 26.15
N GLU A 453 -2.35 11.34 26.64
CA GLU A 453 -1.38 12.27 26.06
C GLU A 453 0.02 11.67 26.08
N ALA A 454 0.42 11.04 27.19
CA ALA A 454 1.72 10.38 27.31
C ALA A 454 1.88 9.25 26.28
N ARG A 455 0.89 8.38 26.13
CA ARG A 455 0.89 7.32 25.10
C ARG A 455 0.95 7.88 23.69
N THR A 456 0.14 8.89 23.39
CA THR A 456 0.13 9.57 22.08
C THR A 456 1.49 10.22 21.77
N MET A 457 2.13 10.86 22.74
CA MET A 457 3.47 11.45 22.57
C MET A 457 4.52 10.39 22.23
N VAL A 458 4.50 9.22 22.89
CA VAL A 458 5.43 8.13 22.62
C VAL A 458 5.21 7.58 21.20
N VAL A 459 3.95 7.38 20.79
CA VAL A 459 3.61 6.88 19.46
C VAL A 459 3.99 7.88 18.37
N ASN A 460 3.70 9.17 18.56
CA ASN A 460 4.10 10.20 17.61
C ASN A 460 5.63 10.29 17.48
N GLY A 461 6.37 10.24 18.59
CA GLY A 461 7.82 10.21 18.56
C GLY A 461 8.39 8.98 17.85
N PHE A 462 7.71 7.84 17.94
CA PHE A 462 8.07 6.62 17.21
C PHE A 462 7.79 6.73 15.71
N ALA A 463 6.70 7.39 15.31
CA ALA A 463 6.29 7.59 13.91
C ALA A 463 7.01 8.77 13.21
N ASP A 464 7.53 9.74 13.97
CA ASP A 464 8.11 11.00 13.48
C ASP A 464 9.17 10.83 12.35
N PRO A 465 10.08 9.85 12.40
CA PRO A 465 11.02 9.64 11.30
C PRO A 465 10.35 9.39 9.94
N VAL A 466 9.24 8.67 9.91
CA VAL A 466 8.49 8.41 8.68
C VAL A 466 7.68 9.64 8.25
N SER A 467 7.06 10.33 9.22
CA SER A 467 6.31 11.57 8.96
C SER A 467 7.16 12.63 8.27
N LYS A 468 8.43 12.76 8.63
CA LYS A 468 9.37 13.73 8.04
C LYS A 468 9.75 13.43 6.59
N GLU A 469 9.53 12.22 6.12
CA GLU A 469 9.77 11.83 4.73
C GLU A 469 8.59 12.17 3.80
N LEU A 470 7.44 12.53 4.35
CA LEU A 470 6.24 12.88 3.61
C LEU A 470 6.14 14.40 3.36
N PRO A 471 5.51 14.84 2.27
CA PRO A 471 5.05 16.22 2.15
C PRO A 471 4.15 16.61 3.33
N LEU A 472 4.08 17.90 3.65
CA LEU A 472 3.44 18.40 4.86
C LEU A 472 1.99 17.93 5.00
N GLU A 473 1.22 17.97 3.93
CA GLU A 473 -0.19 17.60 3.91
C GLU A 473 -0.38 16.12 4.27
N TYR A 474 0.47 15.26 3.74
CA TYR A 474 0.45 13.82 4.02
C TYR A 474 1.02 13.46 5.39
N ALA A 475 1.99 14.24 5.88
CA ALA A 475 2.47 14.11 7.25
C ALA A 475 1.35 14.46 8.25
N VAL A 476 0.55 15.48 7.96
CA VAL A 476 -0.63 15.87 8.76
C VAL A 476 -1.68 14.76 8.70
N GLU A 477 -2.00 14.24 7.51
CA GLU A 477 -2.95 13.13 7.36
C GLU A 477 -2.49 11.90 8.16
N MET A 478 -1.25 11.48 8.00
CA MET A 478 -0.69 10.34 8.75
C MET A 478 -0.78 10.54 10.27
N ASN A 479 -0.44 11.73 10.77
CA ASN A 479 -0.53 12.04 12.19
C ASN A 479 -1.98 12.04 12.70
N ASN A 480 -2.94 12.51 11.88
CA ASN A 480 -4.36 12.44 12.20
C ASN A 480 -4.85 11.00 12.23
N LEU A 481 -4.44 10.14 11.30
CA LEU A 481 -4.78 8.71 11.30
C LEU A 481 -4.23 8.01 12.53
N ILE A 482 -2.98 8.27 12.91
CA ILE A 482 -2.38 7.74 14.15
C ILE A 482 -3.19 8.19 15.37
N LYS A 483 -3.56 9.48 15.42
CA LYS A 483 -4.37 10.02 16.54
C LYS A 483 -5.73 9.33 16.62
N LEU A 484 -6.43 9.18 15.50
CA LEU A 484 -7.75 8.49 15.46
C LEU A 484 -7.61 7.04 15.93
N GLU A 485 -6.60 6.31 15.50
CA GLU A 485 -6.34 4.95 15.97
C GLU A 485 -5.99 4.91 17.48
N MET A 486 -5.38 5.97 18.01
CA MET A 486 -5.08 6.08 19.44
C MET A 486 -6.29 6.45 20.30
N GLU A 487 -7.17 7.33 19.83
CA GLU A 487 -8.34 7.81 20.58
C GLU A 487 -9.37 6.70 20.84
N GLY A 488 -9.55 5.75 19.94
CA GLY A 488 -10.41 4.58 20.13
C GLY A 488 -9.95 3.58 21.21
N ALA A 489 -8.91 3.89 21.97
CA ALA A 489 -8.33 3.02 23.00
C ALA A 489 -8.86 3.25 24.40
N ILE A 490 -9.63 4.33 24.62
CA ILE A 490 -10.15 4.70 25.95
C ILE A 490 -11.66 4.83 25.81
N GLY A 491 -12.33 3.71 25.89
CA GLY A 491 -13.75 3.57 26.12
C GLY A 491 -13.94 2.69 27.31
#